data_a441b8bf0f57345adc5486a98cb8f9f0
#
_entry.id   a441b8bf0f57345adc5486a98cb8f9f0
#
_cell.length_a   1.000
_cell.length_b   1.000
_cell.length_c   1.000
_cell.angle_alpha   90.00
_cell.angle_beta   90.00
_cell.angle_gamma   90.00
#
_symmetry.space_group_name_H-M   'P 1'
#
loop_
_entity.id
_entity.type
_entity.pdbx_description
1 polymer ?
#
loop_
_entity_poly.entity_id
_entity_poly.type
_entity_poly.pdbx_seq_one_letter_code
_entity_poly.pdbx_strand_id
1 'polypeptide(L)'
;MKNNQNNKKKYDQKAKKKFRDSKRWKEFRRQMYEQSGRECAVTGNRLTKLWQLHHMDLSEEHYENLNTENFVCLSWNMHKVVHALFVKSKPREWRKRVLNLIKILKKMEKLNSKST
;
A
#
# COMPACT_ATOMS: atom_id res chain seq x y z
N MET A 1 21.28 18.97 20.07
CA MET A 1 21.83 17.88 19.27
C MET A 1 20.81 16.78 19.03
N LYS A 2 20.38 16.14 20.08
CA LYS A 2 19.35 15.09 19.96
C LYS A 2 18.05 15.64 19.41
N ASN A 3 17.74 16.87 19.69
CA ASN A 3 16.52 17.52 19.24
C ASN A 3 16.45 17.62 17.72
N ASN A 4 17.61 17.74 17.07
CA ASN A 4 17.65 17.84 15.62
C ASN A 4 17.20 16.56 14.95
N GLN A 5 17.52 15.42 15.54
CA GLN A 5 17.08 14.14 15.01
C GLN A 5 15.59 13.97 15.16
N ASN A 6 15.05 14.42 16.28
CA ASN A 6 13.60 14.34 16.50
C ASN A 6 12.86 15.27 15.54
N ASN A 7 13.45 16.41 15.23
CA ASN A 7 12.83 17.35 14.31
C ASN A 7 12.79 16.83 12.88
N LYS A 8 13.69 15.92 12.52
CA LYS A 8 13.71 15.33 11.19
C LYS A 8 12.54 14.39 10.96
N LYS A 9 11.97 13.86 12.02
CA LYS A 9 10.80 12.99 11.93
C LYS A 9 9.56 13.85 11.96
N LYS A 10 9.31 14.52 10.84
CA LYS A 10 8.17 15.44 10.73
C LYS A 10 6.83 14.75 10.87
N TYR A 11 6.77 13.50 10.48
CA TYR A 11 5.52 12.78 10.45
C TYR A 11 5.57 11.59 11.38
N ASP A 12 5.56 11.89 12.68
CA ASP A 12 5.33 10.86 13.67
C ASP A 12 3.88 10.38 13.56
N GLN A 13 3.51 9.40 14.34
CA GLN A 13 2.18 8.80 14.25
C GLN A 13 1.05 9.81 14.53
N LYS A 14 1.30 10.74 15.41
CA LYS A 14 0.31 11.76 15.75
C LYS A 14 0.05 12.70 14.57
N ALA A 15 1.13 13.14 13.92
CA ALA A 15 1.01 14.01 12.76
C ALA A 15 0.35 13.30 11.59
N LYS A 16 0.65 12.03 11.38
CA LYS A 16 0.04 11.22 10.33
C LYS A 16 -1.45 11.06 10.56
N LYS A 17 -1.84 10.81 11.81
CA LYS A 17 -3.25 10.69 12.15
C LYS A 17 -3.99 11.99 11.89
N LYS A 18 -3.39 13.11 12.28
CA LYS A 18 -4.00 14.42 12.05
C LYS A 18 -4.22 14.68 10.57
N PHE A 19 -3.25 14.34 9.74
CA PHE A 19 -3.39 14.49 8.30
C PHE A 19 -4.49 13.60 7.74
N ARG A 20 -4.55 12.34 8.17
CA ARG A 20 -5.58 11.40 7.69
C ARG A 20 -6.98 11.79 8.16
N ASP A 21 -7.08 12.55 9.23
CA ASP A 21 -8.37 13.07 9.70
C ASP A 21 -8.78 14.35 9.00
N SER A 22 -7.89 14.93 8.19
CA SER A 22 -8.18 16.18 7.51
C SER A 22 -9.19 16.00 6.39
N LYS A 23 -9.94 17.05 6.11
CA LYS A 23 -10.90 17.08 5.01
C LYS A 23 -10.21 16.87 3.68
N ARG A 24 -9.03 17.45 3.52
CA ARG A 24 -8.23 17.34 2.31
C ARG A 24 -7.88 15.89 1.98
N TRP A 25 -7.44 15.12 2.97
CA TRP A 25 -7.11 13.71 2.80
C TRP A 25 -8.36 12.89 2.48
N LYS A 26 -9.44 13.11 3.21
CA LYS A 26 -10.67 12.35 3.02
C LYS A 26 -11.26 12.56 1.63
N GLU A 27 -11.21 13.78 1.13
CA GLU A 27 -11.68 14.10 -0.22
C GLU A 27 -10.80 13.46 -1.27
N PHE A 28 -9.47 13.50 -1.08
CA PHE A 28 -8.54 12.86 -1.99
C PHE A 28 -8.75 11.34 -2.01
N ARG A 29 -8.95 10.76 -0.85
CA ARG A 29 -9.20 9.32 -0.73
C ARG A 29 -10.47 8.92 -1.46
N ARG A 30 -11.51 9.68 -1.32
CA ARG A 30 -12.78 9.44 -2.03
C ARG A 30 -12.58 9.51 -3.53
N GLN A 31 -11.85 10.51 -3.98
CA GLN A 31 -11.56 10.72 -5.39
C GLN A 31 -10.80 9.54 -5.99
N MET A 32 -9.78 9.06 -5.29
CA MET A 32 -9.00 7.91 -5.72
C MET A 32 -9.86 6.65 -5.78
N TYR A 33 -10.75 6.48 -4.82
CA TYR A 33 -11.69 5.37 -4.80
C TYR A 33 -12.54 5.34 -6.07
N GLU A 34 -13.10 6.48 -6.44
CA GLU A 34 -13.93 6.57 -7.66
C GLU A 34 -13.09 6.37 -8.92
N GLN A 35 -11.91 6.98 -8.97
CA GLN A 35 -11.05 6.86 -10.15
C GLN A 35 -10.54 5.45 -10.39
N SER A 36 -10.41 4.66 -9.33
CA SER A 36 -9.98 3.27 -9.44
C SER A 36 -11.09 2.35 -9.93
N GLY A 37 -12.29 2.87 -10.15
CA GLY A 37 -13.44 2.05 -10.47
C GLY A 37 -13.91 1.25 -9.26
N ARG A 38 -13.52 1.65 -8.06
CA ARG A 38 -13.85 0.99 -6.79
C ARG A 38 -13.29 -0.41 -6.69
N GLU A 39 -12.18 -0.65 -7.37
CA GLU A 39 -11.55 -1.97 -7.45
C GLU A 39 -10.14 -1.96 -6.90
N CYS A 40 -9.74 -3.10 -6.35
CA CYS A 40 -8.37 -3.33 -5.91
C CYS A 40 -7.45 -3.44 -7.12
N ALA A 41 -6.35 -2.69 -7.11
CA ALA A 41 -5.43 -2.66 -8.24
C ALA A 41 -4.74 -4.01 -8.50
N VAL A 42 -4.69 -4.88 -7.50
CA VAL A 42 -4.04 -6.18 -7.64
C VAL A 42 -5.04 -7.27 -8.07
N THR A 43 -6.17 -7.35 -7.39
CA THR A 43 -7.13 -8.44 -7.64
C THR A 43 -8.21 -8.09 -8.64
N GLY A 44 -8.47 -6.82 -8.86
CA GLY A 44 -9.60 -6.38 -9.66
C GLY A 44 -10.95 -6.56 -8.98
N ASN A 45 -10.94 -7.05 -7.75
CA ASN A 45 -12.18 -7.22 -7.00
C ASN A 45 -12.64 -5.90 -6.40
N ARG A 46 -13.95 -5.79 -6.17
CA ARG A 46 -14.51 -4.60 -5.56
C ARG A 46 -13.90 -4.33 -4.19
N LEU A 47 -13.53 -3.09 -3.93
CA LEU A 47 -12.99 -2.69 -2.65
C LEU A 47 -14.07 -2.76 -1.58
N THR A 48 -13.70 -3.29 -0.43
CA THR A 48 -14.57 -3.39 0.72
C THR A 48 -14.32 -2.24 1.69
N LYS A 49 -15.06 -2.21 2.76
CA LYS A 49 -15.02 -1.13 3.76
C LYS A 49 -13.63 -0.86 4.32
N LEU A 50 -12.78 -1.89 4.41
CA LEU A 50 -11.44 -1.77 5.00
C LEU A 50 -10.34 -1.53 3.97
N TRP A 51 -10.70 -1.10 2.78
CA TRP A 51 -9.71 -0.83 1.74
C TRP A 51 -8.70 0.23 2.16
N GLN A 52 -7.53 0.20 1.54
CA GLN A 52 -6.43 1.08 1.89
C GLN A 52 -5.99 1.89 0.68
N LEU A 53 -5.74 3.16 0.89
CA LEU A 53 -5.07 4.01 -0.09
C LEU A 53 -3.58 3.94 0.23
N HIS A 54 -2.85 3.22 -0.61
CA HIS A 54 -1.45 2.91 -0.37
C HIS A 54 -0.53 3.97 -0.94
N HIS A 55 0.37 4.48 -0.10
CA HIS A 55 1.44 5.37 -0.54
C HIS A 55 2.50 4.56 -1.28
N MET A 56 2.72 4.87 -2.55
CA MET A 56 3.79 4.24 -3.32
C MET A 56 5.13 4.84 -2.96
N ASP A 57 5.17 6.15 -2.73
CA ASP A 57 6.35 6.84 -2.25
C ASP A 57 6.35 6.77 -0.72
N LEU A 58 7.29 6.01 -0.16
CA LEU A 58 7.38 5.78 1.28
C LEU A 58 8.21 6.83 1.99
N SER A 59 8.58 7.91 1.31
CA SER A 59 9.35 9.00 1.88
C SER A 59 8.50 9.79 2.87
N GLU A 60 9.04 10.01 4.07
CA GLU A 60 8.33 10.78 5.09
C GLU A 60 8.12 12.24 4.68
N GLU A 61 9.04 12.81 3.92
CA GLU A 61 8.92 14.20 3.48
C GLU A 61 7.81 14.40 2.47
N HIS A 62 7.38 13.33 1.79
CA HIS A 62 6.31 13.42 0.79
C HIS A 62 4.98 12.87 1.30
N TYR A 63 4.88 12.65 2.60
CA TYR A 63 3.68 12.02 3.15
C TYR A 63 2.39 12.76 2.79
N GLU A 64 2.41 14.09 2.78
CA GLU A 64 1.24 14.89 2.48
C GLU A 64 1.12 15.30 1.01
N ASN A 65 1.99 14.77 0.17
CA ASN A 65 1.94 15.09 -1.26
C ASN A 65 0.83 14.28 -1.93
N LEU A 66 -0.28 14.93 -2.25
CA LEU A 66 -1.46 14.28 -2.82
C LEU A 66 -1.43 14.26 -4.35
N ASN A 67 -0.36 13.73 -4.89
CA ASN A 67 -0.24 13.47 -6.31
C ASN A 67 -0.81 12.08 -6.60
N THR A 68 -1.78 11.98 -7.49
CA THR A 68 -2.47 10.72 -7.78
C THR A 68 -1.52 9.60 -8.18
N GLU A 69 -0.40 9.92 -8.81
CA GLU A 69 0.60 8.93 -9.23
C GLU A 69 1.31 8.25 -8.06
N ASN A 70 1.24 8.84 -6.88
CA ASN A 70 1.91 8.30 -5.70
C ASN A 70 1.04 7.35 -4.90
N PHE A 71 -0.16 7.05 -5.38
CA PHE A 71 -1.13 6.26 -4.62
C PHE A 71 -1.76 5.17 -5.46
N VAL A 72 -2.19 4.12 -4.79
CA VAL A 72 -2.95 3.05 -5.42
C VAL A 72 -3.96 2.49 -4.42
N CYS A 73 -5.13 2.12 -4.92
CA CYS A 73 -6.19 1.56 -4.07
C CYS A 73 -6.01 0.06 -3.95
N LEU A 74 -5.93 -0.44 -2.73
CA LEU A 74 -5.72 -1.85 -2.46
C LEU A 74 -6.74 -2.36 -1.44
N SER A 75 -7.14 -3.62 -1.59
CA SER A 75 -7.89 -4.28 -0.54
C SER A 75 -7.02 -4.41 0.70
N TRP A 76 -7.66 -4.65 1.84
CA TRP A 76 -6.94 -4.84 3.11
C TRP A 76 -5.84 -5.90 2.99
N ASN A 77 -6.19 -7.05 2.40
CA ASN A 77 -5.22 -8.14 2.27
C ASN A 77 -4.08 -7.83 1.31
N MET A 78 -4.39 -7.20 0.17
CA MET A 78 -3.35 -6.89 -0.81
C MET A 78 -2.42 -5.79 -0.31
N HIS A 79 -2.92 -4.88 0.49
CA HIS A 79 -2.07 -3.89 1.15
C HIS A 79 -1.01 -4.57 2.01
N LYS A 80 -1.42 -5.59 2.76
CA LYS A 80 -0.48 -6.38 3.57
C LYS A 80 0.50 -7.15 2.71
N VAL A 81 0.03 -7.73 1.62
CA VAL A 81 0.89 -8.48 0.70
C VAL A 81 1.95 -7.57 0.09
N VAL A 82 1.55 -6.39 -0.37
CA VAL A 82 2.50 -5.44 -0.95
C VAL A 82 3.58 -5.07 0.06
N HIS A 83 3.19 -4.81 1.31
CA HIS A 83 4.14 -4.49 2.36
C HIS A 83 5.06 -5.67 2.70
N ALA A 84 4.55 -6.88 2.63
CA ALA A 84 5.35 -8.08 2.87
C ALA A 84 6.37 -8.32 1.75
N LEU A 85 5.99 -7.99 0.52
CA LEU A 85 6.89 -8.15 -0.62
C LEU A 85 7.92 -7.03 -0.68
N PHE A 86 7.49 -5.78 -0.56
CA PHE A 86 8.40 -4.65 -0.62
C PHE A 86 8.69 -4.13 0.78
N VAL A 87 9.83 -4.49 1.32
CA VAL A 87 10.25 -4.04 2.64
C VAL A 87 11.15 -2.82 2.46
N LYS A 88 10.76 -1.71 3.06
CA LYS A 88 11.44 -0.43 2.91
C LYS A 88 12.95 -0.52 3.21
N SER A 89 13.33 -1.28 4.23
CA SER A 89 14.72 -1.44 4.62
C SER A 89 15.51 -2.37 3.71
N LYS A 90 14.82 -3.16 2.88
CA LYS A 90 15.45 -4.12 1.96
C LYS A 90 14.76 -4.09 0.60
N PRO A 91 14.76 -2.94 -0.06
CA PRO A 91 13.93 -2.76 -1.26
C PRO A 91 14.30 -3.66 -2.44
N ARG A 92 15.53 -4.18 -2.46
CA ARG A 92 15.97 -5.01 -3.59
C ARG A 92 15.52 -6.46 -3.51
N GLU A 93 14.98 -6.88 -2.37
CA GLU A 93 14.61 -8.28 -2.16
C GLU A 93 13.22 -8.64 -2.66
N TRP A 94 12.44 -7.67 -3.11
CA TRP A 94 11.05 -7.95 -3.50
C TRP A 94 10.97 -8.92 -4.68
N ARG A 95 11.92 -8.86 -5.61
CA ARG A 95 11.93 -9.76 -6.78
C ARG A 95 12.03 -11.22 -6.36
N LYS A 96 12.93 -11.50 -5.44
CA LYS A 96 13.11 -12.85 -4.90
C LYS A 96 11.83 -13.34 -4.24
N ARG A 97 11.20 -12.48 -3.47
CA ARG A 97 9.95 -12.80 -2.77
C ARG A 97 8.82 -13.09 -3.74
N VAL A 98 8.69 -12.27 -4.78
CA VAL A 98 7.68 -12.47 -5.80
C VAL A 98 7.92 -13.79 -6.55
N LEU A 99 9.15 -14.08 -6.94
CA LEU A 99 9.47 -15.32 -7.64
C LEU A 99 9.15 -16.55 -6.80
N ASN A 100 9.46 -16.49 -5.51
CA ASN A 100 9.13 -17.59 -4.61
C ASN A 100 7.63 -17.76 -4.48
N LEU A 101 6.91 -16.66 -4.41
CA LEU A 101 5.45 -16.68 -4.34
C LEU A 101 4.86 -17.30 -5.60
N ILE A 102 5.37 -16.94 -6.77
CA ILE A 102 4.91 -17.50 -8.03
C ILE A 102 5.11 -19.01 -8.06
N LYS A 103 6.24 -19.52 -7.58
CA LYS A 103 6.49 -20.95 -7.52
C LYS A 103 5.45 -21.67 -6.67
N ILE A 104 5.10 -21.07 -5.54
CA ILE A 104 4.08 -21.64 -4.65
C ILE A 104 2.72 -21.67 -5.35
N LEU A 105 2.34 -20.56 -5.97
CA LEU A 105 1.06 -20.46 -6.64
C LEU A 105 0.94 -21.44 -7.81
N LYS A 106 2.02 -21.60 -8.57
CA LYS A 106 2.02 -22.58 -9.67
C LYS A 106 1.86 -24.00 -9.17
N LYS A 107 2.50 -24.31 -8.05
CA LYS A 107 2.36 -25.64 -7.44
C LYS A 107 0.93 -25.85 -6.95
N MET A 108 0.34 -24.84 -6.33
CA MET A 108 -1.04 -24.90 -5.89
C MET A 108 -1.99 -25.13 -7.06
N GLU A 109 -1.77 -24.41 -8.14
CA GLU A 109 -2.57 -24.57 -9.34
C GLU A 109 -2.50 -26.00 -9.86
N LYS A 110 -1.28 -26.56 -9.95
CA LYS A 110 -1.09 -27.92 -10.40
C LYS A 110 -1.77 -28.93 -9.50
N LEU A 111 -1.65 -28.77 -8.18
CA LEU A 111 -2.25 -29.68 -7.23
C LEU A 111 -3.76 -29.62 -7.22
N ASN A 112 -4.32 -28.48 -7.54
CA ASN A 112 -5.77 -28.27 -7.48
C ASN A 112 -6.46 -28.40 -8.83
N SER A 113 -5.73 -28.47 -9.92
CA SER A 113 -6.32 -28.61 -11.25
C SER A 113 -7.02 -29.96 -11.44
N LYS A 114 -6.63 -30.97 -10.67
CA LYS A 114 -7.20 -32.30 -10.76
C LYS A 114 -8.61 -32.40 -10.17
N SER A 115 -8.99 -31.42 -9.37
CA SER A 115 -10.30 -31.43 -8.73
C SER A 115 -11.36 -30.76 -9.57
N THR A 116 -10.97 -30.23 -10.69
CA THR A 116 -11.89 -29.62 -11.63
C THR A 116 -12.05 -30.51 -12.87
#